data_6a30864122265ff25f7ff0f44f69428f
#
_entry.id   6a30864122265ff25f7ff0f44f69428f
#
_cell.length_a   1.000
_cell.length_b   1.000
_cell.length_c   1.000
_cell.angle_alpha   90.00
_cell.angle_beta   90.00
_cell.angle_gamma   90.00
#
_symmetry.space_group_name_H-M   'P 1'
#
loop_
_entity.id
_entity.type
_entity.pdbx_description
1 polymer ?
#
loop_
_entity_poly.entity_id
_entity_poly.type
_entity_poly.pdbx_seq_one_letter_code
_entity_poly.pdbx_strand_id
1 'polypeptide(L)'
;MELLEKLSRDRWLTVREYEQLLLQPRTSQARALADRVRRAHFGTGVFLRGLIDIGSICEFDCPHCHQRASADCVRYRMRPREILDCCEEGEALDIRSFLLRSGPDRFYTDRMLCGLVDKVREHFPGCAITLAVGERCRESLRRLADAGADRYVLLQETADREWFRRTHPAALDHDKRLHCLNELKEEGFQTTCGFLVGDQTPLELAKELKFLEEFQPQGVELVPMGAEPERIEYLISLIRLLLPEALICAPENRPGEILAGANVVTMSLIRSRRSFPCCGGCRADGPADPELLAALRRSLSDVGFQVTTDPAPWNG
;
A
#
# COMPACT_ATOMS: atom_id res chain seq x y z
N MET A 1 1.48 -28.18 -7.54
CA MET A 1 0.05 -28.11 -7.19
C MET A 1 -0.12 -28.22 -5.71
N GLU A 2 0.48 -29.23 -5.09
CA GLU A 2 0.38 -29.50 -3.66
C GLU A 2 0.76 -28.31 -2.74
N LEU A 3 1.86 -27.57 -3.03
CA LEU A 3 2.27 -26.43 -2.20
C LEU A 3 1.33 -25.21 -2.31
N LEU A 4 0.76 -24.92 -3.49
CA LEU A 4 -0.25 -23.85 -3.64
C LEU A 4 -1.54 -24.19 -2.90
N GLU A 5 -1.98 -25.45 -2.97
CA GLU A 5 -3.15 -25.93 -2.23
C GLU A 5 -2.89 -25.93 -0.72
N LYS A 6 -1.67 -26.33 -0.30
CA LYS A 6 -1.24 -26.23 1.11
C LYS A 6 -1.28 -24.78 1.58
N LEU A 7 -0.67 -23.83 0.82
CA LEU A 7 -0.71 -22.40 1.16
C LEU A 7 -2.16 -21.88 1.26
N SER A 8 -3.01 -22.26 0.29
CA SER A 8 -4.41 -21.84 0.28
C SER A 8 -5.23 -22.35 1.45
N ARG A 9 -4.90 -23.54 1.98
CA ARG A 9 -5.61 -24.18 3.09
C ARG A 9 -5.05 -23.77 4.44
N ASP A 10 -3.73 -23.90 4.59
CA ASP A 10 -3.03 -23.81 5.88
C ASP A 10 -2.55 -22.40 6.22
N ARG A 11 -2.44 -21.52 5.21
CA ARG A 11 -2.00 -20.12 5.35
C ARG A 11 -0.57 -19.95 5.87
N TRP A 12 0.25 -20.98 5.72
CA TRP A 12 1.65 -20.93 6.08
C TRP A 12 2.47 -21.94 5.26
N LEU A 13 3.74 -21.61 5.04
CA LEU A 13 4.75 -22.49 4.47
C LEU A 13 6.09 -22.27 5.17
N THR A 14 6.98 -23.24 5.07
CA THR A 14 8.38 -23.01 5.42
C THR A 14 9.05 -22.12 4.38
N VAL A 15 10.14 -21.42 4.73
CA VAL A 15 10.92 -20.61 3.79
C VAL A 15 11.35 -21.42 2.56
N ARG A 16 11.73 -22.70 2.74
CA ARG A 16 12.10 -23.60 1.64
C ARG A 16 10.92 -23.91 0.71
N GLU A 17 9.74 -24.08 1.24
CA GLU A 17 8.53 -24.32 0.43
C GLU A 17 8.13 -23.07 -0.35
N TYR A 18 8.25 -21.87 0.24
CA TYR A 18 8.09 -20.60 -0.48
C TYR A 18 9.12 -20.46 -1.61
N GLU A 19 10.39 -20.76 -1.32
CA GLU A 19 11.45 -20.73 -2.32
C GLU A 19 11.16 -21.69 -3.48
N GLN A 20 10.67 -22.91 -3.22
CA GLN A 20 10.26 -23.85 -4.26
C GLN A 20 9.13 -23.33 -5.14
N LEU A 21 8.13 -22.65 -4.57
CA LEU A 21 7.07 -21.98 -5.35
C LEU A 21 7.64 -20.89 -6.26
N LEU A 22 8.62 -20.13 -5.77
CA LEU A 22 9.24 -19.01 -6.50
C LEU A 22 10.24 -19.48 -7.58
N LEU A 23 10.89 -20.62 -7.38
CA LEU A 23 11.76 -21.25 -8.38
C LEU A 23 10.99 -21.86 -9.55
N GLN A 24 9.76 -22.32 -9.32
CA GLN A 24 8.92 -22.94 -10.34
C GLN A 24 7.53 -22.29 -10.35
N PRO A 25 7.42 -21.04 -10.81
CA PRO A 25 6.18 -20.28 -10.74
C PRO A 25 5.09 -20.93 -11.59
N ARG A 26 3.94 -21.17 -10.97
CA ARG A 26 2.73 -21.70 -11.61
C ARG A 26 1.67 -20.62 -11.66
N THR A 27 1.96 -19.55 -12.38
CA THR A 27 1.21 -18.29 -12.38
C THR A 27 -0.28 -18.49 -12.65
N SER A 28 -0.65 -19.26 -13.68
CA SER A 28 -2.08 -19.50 -14.01
C SER A 28 -2.82 -20.24 -12.89
N GLN A 29 -2.17 -21.22 -12.22
CA GLN A 29 -2.78 -21.96 -11.14
C GLN A 29 -2.91 -21.12 -9.87
N ALA A 30 -1.85 -20.36 -9.54
CA ALA A 30 -1.85 -19.45 -8.40
C ALA A 30 -2.93 -18.38 -8.56
N ARG A 31 -3.05 -17.78 -9.75
CA ARG A 31 -4.08 -16.80 -10.08
C ARG A 31 -5.49 -17.37 -9.92
N ALA A 32 -5.75 -18.56 -10.45
CA ALA A 32 -7.06 -19.20 -10.33
C ALA A 32 -7.46 -19.50 -8.89
N LEU A 33 -6.50 -19.90 -8.06
CA LEU A 33 -6.72 -20.10 -6.61
C LEU A 33 -6.94 -18.77 -5.90
N ALA A 34 -6.11 -17.77 -6.18
CA ALA A 34 -6.18 -16.45 -5.58
C ALA A 34 -7.48 -15.71 -5.93
N ASP A 35 -7.94 -15.79 -7.19
CA ASP A 35 -9.23 -15.22 -7.61
C ASP A 35 -10.41 -15.86 -6.85
N ARG A 36 -10.40 -17.18 -6.65
CA ARG A 36 -11.41 -17.86 -5.84
C ARG A 36 -11.41 -17.39 -4.38
N VAL A 37 -10.22 -17.30 -3.76
CA VAL A 37 -10.09 -16.80 -2.38
C VAL A 37 -10.57 -15.34 -2.30
N ARG A 38 -10.13 -14.49 -3.22
CA ARG A 38 -10.55 -13.10 -3.27
C ARG A 38 -12.07 -12.94 -3.42
N ARG A 39 -12.68 -13.67 -4.36
CA ARG A 39 -14.14 -13.63 -4.57
C ARG A 39 -14.93 -14.14 -3.38
N ALA A 40 -14.41 -15.10 -2.63
CA ALA A 40 -15.05 -15.59 -1.43
C ALA A 40 -15.13 -14.52 -0.32
N HIS A 41 -14.15 -13.61 -0.23
CA HIS A 41 -14.09 -12.56 0.80
C HIS A 41 -14.65 -11.20 0.33
N PHE A 42 -14.44 -10.84 -0.95
CA PHE A 42 -14.76 -9.50 -1.46
C PHE A 42 -15.71 -9.48 -2.67
N GLY A 43 -16.20 -10.65 -3.10
CA GLY A 43 -17.05 -10.73 -4.30
C GLY A 43 -16.32 -10.21 -5.56
N THR A 44 -16.98 -9.36 -6.31
CA THR A 44 -16.42 -8.68 -7.49
C THR A 44 -15.92 -7.26 -7.17
N GLY A 45 -16.05 -6.80 -5.93
CA GLY A 45 -15.71 -5.44 -5.51
C GLY A 45 -14.20 -5.15 -5.59
N VAL A 46 -13.83 -3.99 -6.10
CA VAL A 46 -12.47 -3.40 -6.08
C VAL A 46 -12.57 -2.05 -5.41
N PHE A 47 -11.83 -1.85 -4.33
CA PHE A 47 -11.86 -0.63 -3.54
C PHE A 47 -11.03 0.47 -4.21
N LEU A 48 -11.59 1.67 -4.26
CA LEU A 48 -10.93 2.84 -4.84
C LEU A 48 -10.35 3.71 -3.73
N ARG A 49 -9.04 3.97 -3.80
CA ARG A 49 -8.30 4.81 -2.87
C ARG A 49 -7.80 6.07 -3.56
N GLY A 50 -8.10 7.22 -3.00
CA GLY A 50 -7.56 8.52 -3.43
C GLY A 50 -6.23 8.81 -2.74
N LEU A 51 -5.18 9.04 -3.53
CA LEU A 51 -3.85 9.41 -3.05
C LEU A 51 -3.68 10.92 -3.05
N ILE A 52 -3.32 11.48 -1.92
CA ILE A 52 -2.95 12.88 -1.74
C ILE A 52 -1.51 12.94 -1.22
N ASP A 53 -0.55 13.27 -2.10
CA ASP A 53 0.81 13.58 -1.69
C ASP A 53 0.82 14.95 -1.04
N ILE A 54 0.73 15.00 0.30
CA ILE A 54 0.63 16.26 1.05
C ILE A 54 1.93 17.04 1.04
N GLY A 55 3.07 16.38 0.75
CA GLY A 55 4.36 17.02 0.58
C GLY A 55 5.38 16.12 -0.13
N SER A 56 6.37 16.76 -0.76
CA SER A 56 7.46 16.09 -1.48
C SER A 56 8.81 16.17 -0.76
N ILE A 57 8.83 16.68 0.48
CA ILE A 57 10.06 16.78 1.26
C ILE A 57 10.26 15.50 2.04
N CYS A 58 11.50 15.00 2.03
CA CYS A 58 11.96 13.88 2.82
C CYS A 58 13.31 14.25 3.45
N GLU A 59 13.53 13.83 4.69
CA GLU A 59 14.80 14.03 5.42
C GLU A 59 15.86 13.01 5.03
N PHE A 60 15.46 11.92 4.36
CA PHE A 60 16.34 10.78 4.06
C PHE A 60 16.68 10.71 2.57
N ASP A 61 17.80 10.04 2.30
CA ASP A 61 18.37 9.93 0.97
C ASP A 61 18.44 8.48 0.48
N CYS A 62 17.31 7.76 0.59
CA CYS A 62 17.20 6.38 0.13
C CYS A 62 17.38 6.31 -1.40
N PRO A 63 18.36 5.59 -1.94
CA PRO A 63 18.71 5.63 -3.37
C PRO A 63 17.58 5.28 -4.32
N HIS A 64 16.67 4.40 -3.89
CA HIS A 64 15.51 3.97 -4.68
C HIS A 64 14.32 4.94 -4.63
N CYS A 65 14.37 5.97 -3.77
CA CYS A 65 13.24 6.87 -3.54
C CYS A 65 13.33 8.11 -4.43
N HIS A 66 12.26 8.40 -5.19
CA HIS A 66 12.17 9.60 -6.02
C HIS A 66 12.00 10.90 -5.22
N GLN A 67 11.57 10.79 -3.96
CA GLN A 67 11.44 11.94 -3.04
C GLN A 67 12.65 12.10 -2.11
N ARG A 68 13.71 11.28 -2.27
CA ARG A 68 14.91 11.36 -1.43
C ARG A 68 15.45 12.80 -1.36
N ALA A 69 16.13 13.13 -0.28
CA ALA A 69 16.60 14.48 0.00
C ALA A 69 17.40 15.11 -1.16
N SER A 70 18.27 14.32 -1.82
CA SER A 70 19.12 14.75 -2.94
C SER A 70 18.43 14.74 -4.32
N ALA A 71 17.17 14.25 -4.42
CA ALA A 71 16.51 14.17 -5.72
C ALA A 71 16.20 15.56 -6.27
N ASP A 72 16.48 15.74 -7.57
CA ASP A 72 16.07 16.95 -8.32
C ASP A 72 14.57 16.84 -8.67
N CYS A 73 13.74 17.30 -7.75
CA CYS A 73 12.29 17.29 -7.89
C CYS A 73 11.66 18.53 -7.26
N VAL A 74 10.46 18.88 -7.71
CA VAL A 74 9.71 20.02 -7.15
C VAL A 74 9.43 19.77 -5.68
N ARG A 75 9.86 20.67 -4.80
CA ARG A 75 9.65 20.59 -3.35
C ARG A 75 8.46 21.43 -2.94
N TYR A 76 7.50 20.83 -2.25
CA TYR A 76 6.31 21.51 -1.76
C TYR A 76 5.79 20.88 -0.47
N ARG A 77 4.94 21.62 0.21
CA ARG A 77 4.07 21.20 1.31
C ARG A 77 2.69 21.78 1.05
N MET A 78 1.66 20.95 1.12
CA MET A 78 0.29 21.40 0.97
C MET A 78 -0.21 22.03 2.26
N ARG A 79 -1.04 23.05 2.12
CA ARG A 79 -1.79 23.62 3.24
C ARG A 79 -3.01 22.76 3.56
N PRO A 80 -3.50 22.75 4.80
CA PRO A 80 -4.69 21.97 5.16
C PRO A 80 -5.89 22.19 4.25
N ARG A 81 -6.13 23.43 3.78
CA ARG A 81 -7.23 23.73 2.85
C ARG A 81 -7.06 23.05 1.50
N GLU A 82 -5.86 23.05 0.94
CA GLU A 82 -5.56 22.37 -0.33
C GLU A 82 -5.79 20.86 -0.24
N ILE A 83 -5.51 20.26 0.93
CA ILE A 83 -5.74 18.83 1.18
C ILE A 83 -7.25 18.55 1.26
N LEU A 84 -8.02 19.40 1.96
CA LEU A 84 -9.48 19.26 2.03
C LEU A 84 -10.11 19.42 0.65
N ASP A 85 -9.65 20.38 -0.16
CA ASP A 85 -10.12 20.54 -1.55
C ASP A 85 -9.90 19.26 -2.37
N CYS A 86 -8.75 18.59 -2.21
CA CYS A 86 -8.50 17.28 -2.84
C CYS A 86 -9.48 16.19 -2.33
N CYS A 87 -9.81 16.19 -1.03
CA CYS A 87 -10.78 15.25 -0.49
C CYS A 87 -12.19 15.53 -1.03
N GLU A 88 -12.60 16.82 -1.13
CA GLU A 88 -13.88 17.24 -1.74
C GLU A 88 -13.98 16.76 -3.20
N GLU A 89 -12.91 16.95 -3.99
CA GLU A 89 -12.85 16.46 -5.37
C GLU A 89 -12.91 14.93 -5.44
N GLY A 90 -12.23 14.24 -4.53
CA GLY A 90 -12.29 12.78 -4.42
C GLY A 90 -13.70 12.30 -4.08
N GLU A 91 -14.38 12.94 -3.12
CA GLU A 91 -15.75 12.60 -2.74
C GLU A 91 -16.72 12.81 -3.89
N ALA A 92 -16.55 13.86 -4.69
CA ALA A 92 -17.35 14.11 -5.89
C ALA A 92 -17.19 13.01 -6.97
N LEU A 93 -16.12 12.21 -6.90
CA LEU A 93 -15.86 11.02 -7.73
C LEU A 93 -16.24 9.70 -7.03
N ASP A 94 -16.97 9.76 -5.91
CA ASP A 94 -17.30 8.61 -5.05
C ASP A 94 -16.11 7.90 -4.43
N ILE A 95 -14.96 8.58 -4.25
CA ILE A 95 -13.81 8.05 -3.55
C ILE A 95 -14.02 8.25 -2.06
N ARG A 96 -14.07 7.14 -1.30
CA ARG A 96 -14.35 7.11 0.15
C ARG A 96 -13.16 6.63 0.99
N SER A 97 -11.97 6.57 0.42
CA SER A 97 -10.74 6.22 1.13
C SER A 97 -9.63 7.16 0.70
N PHE A 98 -9.05 7.90 1.64
CA PHE A 98 -8.00 8.87 1.38
C PHE A 98 -6.67 8.40 1.98
N LEU A 99 -5.61 8.39 1.15
CA LEU A 99 -4.24 8.15 1.57
C LEU A 99 -3.48 9.48 1.57
N LEU A 100 -3.17 10.00 2.76
CA LEU A 100 -2.36 11.18 2.96
C LEU A 100 -0.89 10.77 3.10
N ARG A 101 -0.07 11.12 2.10
CA ARG A 101 1.31 10.62 2.01
C ARG A 101 2.32 11.76 1.97
N SER A 102 3.42 11.61 2.68
CA SER A 102 4.65 12.39 2.55
C SER A 102 5.86 11.55 2.95
N GLY A 103 7.05 11.98 2.55
CA GLY A 103 8.27 11.51 3.21
C GLY A 103 8.31 11.95 4.68
N PRO A 104 9.18 11.36 5.51
CA PRO A 104 9.49 11.90 6.84
C PRO A 104 9.92 13.36 6.72
N ASP A 105 9.12 14.25 7.31
CA ASP A 105 9.31 15.70 7.25
C ASP A 105 8.92 16.31 8.62
N ARG A 106 9.87 16.93 9.32
CA ARG A 106 9.66 17.55 10.63
C ARG A 106 8.67 18.72 10.62
N PHE A 107 8.35 19.25 9.45
CA PHE A 107 7.30 20.24 9.32
C PHE A 107 5.93 19.68 9.74
N TYR A 108 5.64 18.44 9.38
CA TYR A 108 4.40 17.76 9.77
C TYR A 108 4.51 17.23 11.21
N THR A 109 4.38 18.16 12.17
CA THR A 109 4.30 17.83 13.60
C THR A 109 3.03 17.04 13.93
N ASP A 110 3.00 16.32 15.05
CA ASP A 110 1.81 15.61 15.53
C ASP A 110 0.59 16.53 15.59
N ARG A 111 0.77 17.74 16.15
CA ARG A 111 -0.30 18.75 16.23
C ARG A 111 -0.90 19.08 14.85
N MET A 112 -0.05 19.21 13.83
CA MET A 112 -0.53 19.51 12.47
C MET A 112 -1.24 18.33 11.84
N LEU A 113 -0.69 17.13 12.00
CA LEU A 113 -1.27 15.90 11.44
C LEU A 113 -2.59 15.56 12.14
N CYS A 114 -2.64 15.60 13.47
CA CYS A 114 -3.89 15.39 14.22
C CYS A 114 -4.95 16.41 13.81
N GLY A 115 -4.62 17.71 13.78
CA GLY A 115 -5.58 18.73 13.33
C GLY A 115 -5.99 18.62 11.85
N LEU A 116 -5.19 17.99 11.00
CA LEU A 116 -5.56 17.66 9.64
C LEU A 116 -6.53 16.47 9.61
N VAL A 117 -6.21 15.40 10.34
CA VAL A 117 -7.05 14.21 10.46
C VAL A 117 -8.42 14.57 11.05
N ASP A 118 -8.45 15.35 12.14
CA ASP A 118 -9.69 15.86 12.75
C ASP A 118 -10.58 16.57 11.69
N LYS A 119 -9.99 17.47 10.90
CA LYS A 119 -10.72 18.20 9.87
C LYS A 119 -11.24 17.30 8.76
N VAL A 120 -10.42 16.34 8.29
CA VAL A 120 -10.86 15.38 7.27
C VAL A 120 -11.99 14.52 7.83
N ARG A 121 -11.88 14.05 9.08
CA ARG A 121 -12.94 13.27 9.74
C ARG A 121 -14.23 14.06 9.92
N GLU A 122 -14.12 15.33 10.32
CA GLU A 122 -15.27 16.23 10.48
C GLU A 122 -16.03 16.45 9.17
N HIS A 123 -15.31 16.69 8.05
CA HIS A 123 -15.93 16.97 6.75
C HIS A 123 -16.37 15.69 6.01
N PHE A 124 -15.66 14.58 6.23
CA PHE A 124 -15.88 13.30 5.52
C PHE A 124 -16.01 12.13 6.51
N PRO A 125 -17.04 12.10 7.37
CA PRO A 125 -17.16 11.10 8.45
C PRO A 125 -17.27 9.65 7.95
N GLY A 126 -17.79 9.45 6.72
CA GLY A 126 -17.90 8.13 6.10
C GLY A 126 -16.69 7.67 5.30
N CYS A 127 -15.58 8.40 5.32
CA CYS A 127 -14.38 8.05 4.57
C CYS A 127 -13.31 7.41 5.45
N ALA A 128 -12.56 6.45 4.90
CA ALA A 128 -11.39 5.89 5.56
C ALA A 128 -10.18 6.83 5.38
N ILE A 129 -9.48 7.12 6.46
CA ILE A 129 -8.28 7.97 6.49
C ILE A 129 -7.05 7.10 6.70
N THR A 130 -6.17 7.08 5.71
CA THR A 130 -4.90 6.36 5.75
C THR A 130 -3.74 7.36 5.81
N LEU A 131 -2.78 7.13 6.69
CA LEU A 131 -1.56 7.93 6.77
C LEU A 131 -0.36 7.14 6.26
N ALA A 132 0.55 7.82 5.53
CA ALA A 132 1.85 7.31 5.10
C ALA A 132 2.89 8.43 5.26
N VAL A 133 3.30 8.71 6.49
CA VAL A 133 4.13 9.87 6.84
C VAL A 133 5.45 9.46 7.54
N GLY A 134 5.92 8.24 7.26
CA GLY A 134 7.14 7.67 7.82
C GLY A 134 6.99 7.12 9.24
N GLU A 135 8.11 6.79 9.85
CA GLU A 135 8.16 6.26 11.22
C GLU A 135 7.81 7.35 12.23
N ARG A 136 7.04 6.99 13.25
CA ARG A 136 6.66 7.86 14.37
C ARG A 136 6.85 7.11 15.69
N CYS A 137 7.05 7.84 16.78
CA CYS A 137 7.05 7.20 18.09
C CYS A 137 5.63 6.81 18.50
N ARG A 138 5.50 5.83 19.39
CA ARG A 138 4.24 5.28 19.87
C ARG A 138 3.23 6.34 20.32
N GLU A 139 3.71 7.34 21.07
CA GLU A 139 2.88 8.46 21.55
C GLU A 139 2.25 9.24 20.36
N SER A 140 3.04 9.51 19.30
CA SER A 140 2.55 10.13 18.06
C SER A 140 1.50 9.27 17.39
N LEU A 141 1.75 7.95 17.28
CA LEU A 141 0.82 7.01 16.66
C LEU A 141 -0.51 6.99 17.40
N ARG A 142 -0.49 6.89 18.74
CA ARG A 142 -1.71 6.95 19.56
C ARG A 142 -2.51 8.24 19.30
N ARG A 143 -1.86 9.40 19.29
CA ARG A 143 -2.53 10.68 19.04
C ARG A 143 -3.18 10.73 17.66
N LEU A 144 -2.55 10.15 16.65
CA LEU A 144 -3.09 10.10 15.28
C LEU A 144 -4.29 9.15 15.20
N ALA A 145 -4.27 8.03 15.92
CA ALA A 145 -5.41 7.13 16.05
C ALA A 145 -6.57 7.82 16.79
N ASP A 146 -6.29 8.47 17.91
CA ASP A 146 -7.29 9.24 18.68
C ASP A 146 -7.92 10.37 17.85
N ALA A 147 -7.17 10.99 16.92
CA ALA A 147 -7.67 11.99 16.00
C ALA A 147 -8.55 11.39 14.88
N GLY A 148 -8.64 10.07 14.76
CA GLY A 148 -9.52 9.37 13.82
C GLY A 148 -8.85 8.87 12.54
N ALA A 149 -7.53 8.70 12.50
CA ALA A 149 -6.86 7.99 11.42
C ALA A 149 -7.11 6.47 11.57
N ASP A 150 -7.61 5.83 10.52
CA ASP A 150 -8.02 4.42 10.53
C ASP A 150 -6.87 3.47 10.18
N ARG A 151 -6.03 3.89 9.23
CA ARG A 151 -5.00 3.05 8.62
C ARG A 151 -3.66 3.74 8.58
N TYR A 152 -2.61 2.93 8.59
CA TYR A 152 -1.26 3.43 8.41
C TYR A 152 -0.49 2.56 7.43
N VAL A 153 0.20 3.18 6.48
CA VAL A 153 1.12 2.52 5.55
C VAL A 153 2.54 2.80 5.99
N LEU A 154 3.24 1.75 6.38
CA LEU A 154 4.67 1.76 6.65
C LEU A 154 5.28 0.49 6.06
N LEU A 155 6.01 0.62 4.96
CA LEU A 155 6.62 -0.53 4.32
C LEU A 155 7.85 -0.96 5.11
N GLN A 156 7.99 -2.28 5.38
CA GLN A 156 9.27 -2.79 5.87
C GLN A 156 10.35 -2.70 4.80
N GLU A 157 9.93 -2.64 3.53
CA GLU A 157 10.72 -2.57 2.30
C GLU A 157 11.53 -3.83 2.02
N THR A 158 12.02 -4.51 3.03
CA THR A 158 12.64 -5.83 2.97
C THR A 158 12.65 -6.51 4.34
N ALA A 159 12.59 -7.84 4.34
CA ALA A 159 12.83 -8.67 5.53
C ALA A 159 14.34 -8.92 5.80
N ASP A 160 15.21 -8.54 4.87
CA ASP A 160 16.65 -8.72 4.97
C ASP A 160 17.33 -7.48 5.58
N ARG A 161 17.75 -7.60 6.86
CA ARG A 161 18.41 -6.53 7.61
C ARG A 161 19.70 -6.03 6.91
N GLU A 162 20.47 -6.92 6.32
CA GLU A 162 21.74 -6.57 5.68
C GLU A 162 21.49 -5.79 4.38
N TRP A 163 20.47 -6.21 3.60
CA TRP A 163 20.05 -5.46 2.42
C TRP A 163 19.53 -4.08 2.80
N PHE A 164 18.67 -3.98 3.84
CA PHE A 164 18.18 -2.69 4.35
C PHE A 164 19.33 -1.76 4.71
N ARG A 165 20.31 -2.24 5.48
CA ARG A 165 21.49 -1.47 5.90
C ARG A 165 22.32 -0.94 4.74
N ARG A 166 22.39 -1.68 3.62
CA ARG A 166 23.14 -1.27 2.41
C ARG A 166 22.39 -0.28 1.53
N THR A 167 21.08 -0.28 1.58
CA THR A 167 20.22 0.49 0.67
C THR A 167 19.52 1.68 1.33
N HIS A 168 19.77 1.90 2.63
CA HIS A 168 19.20 3.00 3.36
C HIS A 168 20.28 3.85 4.04
N PRO A 169 20.01 5.15 4.28
CA PRO A 169 20.88 5.98 5.09
C PRO A 169 21.05 5.40 6.50
N ALA A 170 22.24 5.57 7.09
CA ALA A 170 22.56 5.06 8.43
C ALA A 170 21.65 5.61 9.55
N ALA A 171 20.90 6.67 9.29
CA ALA A 171 19.91 7.22 10.22
C ALA A 171 18.61 6.39 10.29
N LEU A 172 18.36 5.54 9.29
CA LEU A 172 17.26 4.58 9.29
C LEU A 172 17.74 3.23 9.81
N ASP A 173 16.94 2.64 10.68
CA ASP A 173 17.24 1.38 11.35
C ASP A 173 16.12 0.37 11.10
N HIS A 174 16.48 -0.80 10.58
CA HIS A 174 15.51 -1.85 10.25
C HIS A 174 14.70 -2.33 11.46
N ASP A 175 15.37 -2.53 12.62
CA ASP A 175 14.68 -3.02 13.81
C ASP A 175 13.72 -1.96 14.38
N LYS A 176 14.10 -0.68 14.31
CA LYS A 176 13.19 0.42 14.69
C LYS A 176 11.99 0.48 13.78
N ARG A 177 12.16 0.24 12.47
CA ARG A 177 11.05 0.15 11.52
C ARG A 177 10.10 -0.99 11.85
N LEU A 178 10.63 -2.19 12.10
CA LEU A 178 9.81 -3.33 12.51
C LEU A 178 9.13 -3.10 13.87
N HIS A 179 9.83 -2.44 14.80
CA HIS A 179 9.23 -2.05 16.08
C HIS A 179 8.05 -1.07 15.87
N CYS A 180 8.24 -0.04 15.05
CA CYS A 180 7.16 0.90 14.71
C CYS A 180 5.95 0.20 14.04
N LEU A 181 6.19 -0.79 13.18
CA LEU A 181 5.11 -1.61 12.58
C LEU A 181 4.30 -2.37 13.65
N ASN A 182 4.95 -2.91 14.67
CA ASN A 182 4.26 -3.56 15.78
C ASN A 182 3.48 -2.54 16.62
N GLU A 183 4.07 -1.38 16.93
CA GLU A 183 3.39 -0.30 17.65
C GLU A 183 2.13 0.17 16.91
N LEU A 184 2.16 0.28 15.57
CA LEU A 184 0.97 0.61 14.76
C LEU A 184 -0.19 -0.35 15.02
N LYS A 185 0.07 -1.66 15.08
CA LYS A 185 -0.96 -2.65 15.39
C LYS A 185 -1.46 -2.53 16.82
N GLU A 186 -0.57 -2.29 17.78
CA GLU A 186 -0.91 -2.13 19.19
C GLU A 186 -1.76 -0.88 19.46
N GLU A 187 -1.53 0.20 18.69
CA GLU A 187 -2.33 1.42 18.74
C GLU A 187 -3.62 1.36 17.89
N GLY A 188 -3.95 0.18 17.33
CA GLY A 188 -5.24 -0.08 16.70
C GLY A 188 -5.35 0.26 15.22
N PHE A 189 -4.26 0.67 14.56
CA PHE A 189 -4.29 0.91 13.12
C PHE A 189 -4.50 -0.37 12.32
N GLN A 190 -5.31 -0.30 11.27
CA GLN A 190 -5.18 -1.24 10.16
C GLN A 190 -3.85 -0.99 9.46
N THR A 191 -2.87 -1.85 9.75
CA THR A 191 -1.49 -1.65 9.32
C THR A 191 -1.28 -2.25 7.94
N THR A 192 -0.78 -1.43 7.01
CA THR A 192 -0.31 -1.85 5.70
C THR A 192 1.21 -1.89 5.70
N CYS A 193 1.79 -3.03 5.38
CA CYS A 193 3.22 -3.17 5.13
C CYS A 193 3.49 -3.60 3.69
N GLY A 194 4.74 -3.87 3.31
CA GLY A 194 5.08 -4.31 1.97
C GLY A 194 6.55 -4.16 1.65
N PHE A 195 6.96 -4.64 0.49
CA PHE A 195 8.35 -4.74 0.13
C PHE A 195 8.63 -4.33 -1.32
N LEU A 196 9.87 -3.99 -1.58
CA LEU A 196 10.37 -3.68 -2.91
C LEU A 196 10.51 -4.97 -3.72
N VAL A 197 10.13 -4.94 -4.99
CA VAL A 197 10.22 -6.10 -5.88
C VAL A 197 11.07 -5.74 -7.10
N GLY A 198 12.26 -6.30 -7.18
CA GLY A 198 13.22 -6.10 -8.27
C GLY A 198 13.87 -7.41 -8.69
N ASP A 199 15.17 -7.47 -8.56
CA ASP A 199 16.04 -8.59 -8.95
C ASP A 199 16.32 -9.60 -7.83
N GLN A 200 15.55 -9.54 -6.72
CA GLN A 200 15.73 -10.47 -5.60
C GLN A 200 15.68 -11.93 -6.05
N THR A 201 16.50 -12.74 -5.41
CA THR A 201 16.49 -14.20 -5.54
C THR A 201 15.18 -14.80 -5.00
N PRO A 202 14.82 -16.02 -5.41
CA PRO A 202 13.67 -16.74 -4.83
C PRO A 202 13.74 -16.87 -3.31
N LEU A 203 14.93 -17.08 -2.75
CA LEU A 203 15.12 -17.17 -1.30
C LEU A 203 14.85 -15.84 -0.58
N GLU A 204 15.29 -14.71 -1.14
CA GLU A 204 15.00 -13.38 -0.58
C GLU A 204 13.51 -13.10 -0.60
N LEU A 205 12.81 -13.35 -1.72
CA LEU A 205 11.35 -13.22 -1.77
C LEU A 205 10.61 -14.19 -0.85
N ALA A 206 11.15 -15.41 -0.64
CA ALA A 206 10.58 -16.35 0.33
C ALA A 206 10.63 -15.81 1.76
N LYS A 207 11.68 -15.07 2.12
CA LYS A 207 11.77 -14.38 3.42
C LYS A 207 10.74 -13.25 3.54
N GLU A 208 10.49 -12.49 2.45
CA GLU A 208 9.44 -11.46 2.44
C GLU A 208 8.05 -12.08 2.68
N LEU A 209 7.72 -13.17 1.99
CA LEU A 209 6.46 -13.89 2.20
C LEU A 209 6.37 -14.44 3.63
N LYS A 210 7.47 -14.95 4.17
CA LYS A 210 7.52 -15.42 5.57
C LYS A 210 7.32 -14.30 6.58
N PHE A 211 7.88 -13.11 6.32
CA PHE A 211 7.62 -11.93 7.14
C PHE A 211 6.13 -11.56 7.12
N LEU A 212 5.48 -11.53 5.95
CA LEU A 212 4.04 -11.25 5.86
C LEU A 212 3.21 -12.30 6.61
N GLU A 213 3.60 -13.57 6.53
CA GLU A 213 2.96 -14.66 7.28
C GLU A 213 3.03 -14.44 8.79
N GLU A 214 4.19 -14.07 9.31
CA GLU A 214 4.41 -13.86 10.74
C GLU A 214 3.79 -12.56 11.24
N PHE A 215 3.90 -11.50 10.47
CA PHE A 215 3.39 -10.18 10.84
C PHE A 215 1.86 -10.07 10.70
N GLN A 216 1.22 -10.78 9.74
CA GLN A 216 -0.23 -10.73 9.48
C GLN A 216 -0.77 -9.28 9.33
N PRO A 217 -0.34 -8.52 8.32
CA PRO A 217 -0.84 -7.18 8.09
C PRO A 217 -2.28 -7.19 7.55
N GLN A 218 -3.03 -6.12 7.80
CA GLN A 218 -4.35 -5.90 7.21
C GLN A 218 -4.27 -5.37 5.77
N GLY A 219 -3.13 -4.82 5.37
CA GLY A 219 -2.89 -4.38 4.00
C GLY A 219 -1.48 -4.73 3.51
N VAL A 220 -1.34 -4.91 2.20
CA VAL A 220 -0.05 -5.18 1.56
C VAL A 220 0.13 -4.32 0.32
N GLU A 221 1.31 -3.69 0.21
CA GLU A 221 1.75 -2.97 -0.98
C GLU A 221 3.06 -3.55 -1.51
N LEU A 222 3.11 -3.84 -2.79
CA LEU A 222 4.34 -4.19 -3.50
C LEU A 222 4.85 -2.97 -4.27
N VAL A 223 6.16 -2.73 -4.21
CA VAL A 223 6.81 -1.64 -4.93
C VAL A 223 7.66 -2.21 -6.07
N PRO A 224 7.18 -2.17 -7.33
CA PRO A 224 7.96 -2.62 -8.46
C PRO A 224 9.23 -1.78 -8.66
N MET A 225 10.38 -2.43 -8.67
CA MET A 225 11.69 -1.84 -8.93
C MET A 225 12.27 -2.40 -10.24
N GLY A 226 11.51 -2.24 -11.33
CA GLY A 226 11.85 -2.83 -12.63
C GLY A 226 11.50 -4.32 -12.75
N ALA A 227 10.71 -4.86 -11.83
CA ALA A 227 10.24 -6.24 -11.92
C ALA A 227 9.21 -6.41 -13.05
N GLU A 228 9.26 -7.56 -13.72
CA GLU A 228 8.29 -7.92 -14.75
C GLU A 228 6.87 -8.05 -14.18
N PRO A 229 5.83 -7.65 -14.94
CA PRO A 229 4.44 -7.72 -14.48
C PRO A 229 4.02 -9.10 -13.97
N GLU A 230 4.43 -10.16 -14.65
CA GLU A 230 4.11 -11.54 -14.28
C GLU A 230 4.66 -11.93 -12.92
N ARG A 231 5.83 -11.38 -12.55
CA ARG A 231 6.43 -11.59 -11.23
C ARG A 231 5.61 -10.92 -10.13
N ILE A 232 5.15 -9.69 -10.37
CA ILE A 232 4.28 -8.95 -9.46
C ILE A 232 2.95 -9.70 -9.28
N GLU A 233 2.30 -10.09 -10.38
CA GLU A 233 1.03 -10.82 -10.35
C GLU A 233 1.16 -12.17 -9.62
N TYR A 234 2.27 -12.88 -9.82
CA TYR A 234 2.51 -14.13 -9.11
C TYR A 234 2.64 -13.91 -7.60
N LEU A 235 3.42 -12.90 -7.18
CA LEU A 235 3.56 -12.54 -5.77
C LEU A 235 2.22 -12.11 -5.18
N ILE A 236 1.42 -11.28 -5.86
CA ILE A 236 0.06 -10.92 -5.44
C ILE A 236 -0.78 -12.18 -5.21
N SER A 237 -0.69 -13.18 -6.11
CA SER A 237 -1.43 -14.42 -5.96
C SER A 237 -1.02 -15.20 -4.72
N LEU A 238 0.29 -15.32 -4.46
CA LEU A 238 0.79 -15.98 -3.24
C LEU A 238 0.36 -15.24 -1.97
N ILE A 239 0.43 -13.89 -1.98
CA ILE A 239 0.00 -13.06 -0.86
C ILE A 239 -1.50 -13.21 -0.61
N ARG A 240 -2.35 -13.26 -1.64
CA ARG A 240 -3.78 -13.49 -1.48
C ARG A 240 -4.08 -14.88 -0.89
N LEU A 241 -3.32 -15.90 -1.30
CA LEU A 241 -3.45 -17.24 -0.70
C LEU A 241 -3.02 -17.26 0.77
N LEU A 242 -2.02 -16.47 1.12
CA LEU A 242 -1.51 -16.34 2.48
C LEU A 242 -2.44 -15.51 3.36
N LEU A 243 -2.88 -14.35 2.86
CA LEU A 243 -3.66 -13.33 3.58
C LEU A 243 -5.02 -13.11 2.88
N PRO A 244 -6.00 -13.98 3.11
CA PRO A 244 -7.26 -13.98 2.35
C PRO A 244 -8.11 -12.72 2.54
N GLU A 245 -7.98 -12.04 3.66
CA GLU A 245 -8.77 -10.85 4.02
C GLU A 245 -8.00 -9.53 3.86
N ALA A 246 -6.72 -9.58 3.50
CA ALA A 246 -5.91 -8.37 3.39
C ALA A 246 -6.35 -7.46 2.22
N LEU A 247 -6.18 -6.16 2.42
CA LEU A 247 -6.27 -5.17 1.36
C LEU A 247 -4.96 -5.19 0.56
N ILE A 248 -4.96 -5.81 -0.62
CA ILE A 248 -3.77 -5.89 -1.48
C ILE A 248 -3.90 -4.83 -2.56
N CYS A 249 -2.96 -3.88 -2.55
CA CYS A 249 -2.93 -2.81 -3.54
C CYS A 249 -2.40 -3.33 -4.88
N ALA A 250 -3.09 -2.96 -5.97
CA ALA A 250 -2.59 -3.13 -7.32
C ALA A 250 -1.55 -2.04 -7.61
N PRO A 251 -0.25 -2.36 -7.79
CA PRO A 251 0.80 -1.36 -7.91
C PRO A 251 0.64 -0.41 -9.10
N GLU A 252 0.10 -0.93 -10.20
CA GLU A 252 -0.07 -0.17 -11.45
C GLU A 252 -1.53 -0.14 -11.94
N ASN A 253 -2.49 -0.54 -11.07
CA ASN A 253 -3.92 -0.61 -11.37
C ASN A 253 -4.27 -1.49 -12.60
N ARG A 254 -3.43 -2.49 -12.90
CA ARG A 254 -3.64 -3.37 -14.05
C ARG A 254 -4.73 -4.41 -13.76
N PRO A 255 -5.58 -4.75 -14.75
CA PRO A 255 -6.53 -5.85 -14.60
C PRO A 255 -5.89 -7.18 -14.22
N GLY A 256 -4.67 -7.47 -14.71
CA GLY A 256 -3.91 -8.67 -14.36
C GLY A 256 -3.59 -8.78 -12.86
N GLU A 257 -3.29 -7.66 -12.21
CA GLU A 257 -3.05 -7.58 -10.76
C GLU A 257 -4.33 -7.89 -9.96
N ILE A 258 -5.49 -7.41 -10.45
CA ILE A 258 -6.79 -7.69 -9.83
C ILE A 258 -7.17 -9.17 -10.01
N LEU A 259 -6.95 -9.72 -11.20
CA LEU A 259 -7.11 -11.16 -11.45
C LEU A 259 -6.17 -12.02 -10.62
N ALA A 260 -5.00 -11.50 -10.29
CA ALA A 260 -4.03 -12.15 -9.41
C ALA A 260 -4.42 -12.09 -7.92
N GLY A 261 -5.43 -11.30 -7.54
CA GLY A 261 -5.93 -11.26 -6.17
C GLY A 261 -5.85 -9.89 -5.49
N ALA A 262 -5.32 -8.85 -6.14
CA ALA A 262 -5.39 -7.49 -5.61
C ALA A 262 -6.85 -7.01 -5.57
N ASN A 263 -7.16 -6.12 -4.64
CA ASN A 263 -8.52 -5.59 -4.44
C ASN A 263 -8.57 -4.10 -4.14
N VAL A 264 -7.43 -3.41 -4.19
CA VAL A 264 -7.35 -1.94 -4.03
C VAL A 264 -6.67 -1.34 -5.24
N VAL A 265 -7.30 -0.34 -5.86
CA VAL A 265 -6.73 0.51 -6.90
C VAL A 265 -6.57 1.94 -6.35
N THR A 266 -5.55 2.64 -6.82
CA THR A 266 -5.23 3.98 -6.30
C THR A 266 -5.21 5.01 -7.41
N MET A 267 -5.86 6.15 -7.18
CA MET A 267 -5.85 7.30 -8.09
C MET A 267 -5.31 8.54 -7.36
N SER A 268 -4.50 9.36 -8.04
CA SER A 268 -4.03 10.63 -7.48
C SER A 268 -5.15 11.66 -7.46
N LEU A 269 -5.34 12.35 -6.35
CA LEU A 269 -6.27 13.47 -6.24
C LEU A 269 -5.59 14.84 -6.45
N ILE A 270 -4.30 14.86 -6.80
CA ILE A 270 -3.56 16.10 -7.01
C ILE A 270 -3.61 16.51 -8.48
N ARG A 271 -4.32 17.58 -8.79
CA ARG A 271 -4.48 18.12 -10.18
C ARG A 271 -3.25 18.81 -10.75
N SER A 272 -2.30 19.20 -9.92
CA SER A 272 -1.10 19.87 -10.41
C SER A 272 -0.04 18.85 -10.88
N ARG A 273 0.87 19.26 -11.79
CA ARG A 273 2.08 18.50 -12.21
C ARG A 273 3.02 18.13 -11.03
N ARG A 274 2.53 18.24 -9.79
CA ARG A 274 3.23 17.93 -8.55
C ARG A 274 3.14 16.44 -8.16
N SER A 275 2.33 15.62 -8.85
CA SER A 275 2.32 14.19 -8.59
C SER A 275 3.60 13.56 -9.12
N PHE A 276 4.31 12.90 -8.23
CA PHE A 276 5.54 12.18 -8.56
C PHE A 276 5.22 10.72 -8.84
N PRO A 277 5.97 10.06 -9.74
CA PRO A 277 5.95 8.61 -9.78
C PRO A 277 6.33 8.11 -8.38
N CYS A 278 5.44 7.34 -7.79
CA CYS A 278 5.61 6.85 -6.43
C CYS A 278 6.76 5.87 -6.33
N CYS A 279 7.64 6.06 -5.35
CA CYS A 279 8.44 4.98 -4.80
C CYS A 279 7.65 4.10 -3.81
N GLY A 280 6.38 4.33 -3.65
CA GLY A 280 5.49 3.61 -2.74
C GLY A 280 4.42 2.79 -3.47
N GLY A 281 4.79 1.99 -4.47
CA GLY A 281 3.97 0.92 -5.00
C GLY A 281 2.72 1.28 -5.81
N CYS A 282 2.19 2.48 -5.70
CA CYS A 282 0.98 2.85 -6.42
C CYS A 282 1.28 3.97 -7.42
N ARG A 283 1.35 3.65 -8.70
CA ARG A 283 1.30 4.66 -9.76
C ARG A 283 -0.12 5.18 -9.89
N ALA A 284 -0.28 6.47 -9.68
CA ALA A 284 -1.50 7.14 -10.12
C ALA A 284 -1.22 7.75 -11.49
N ASP A 285 -1.93 7.30 -12.51
CA ASP A 285 -1.77 7.71 -13.91
C ASP A 285 -2.33 9.13 -14.17
N GLY A 286 -1.87 10.11 -13.42
CA GLY A 286 -2.35 11.49 -13.46
C GLY A 286 -3.46 11.79 -12.43
N PRO A 287 -3.96 13.04 -12.41
CA PRO A 287 -5.01 13.42 -11.48
C PRO A 287 -6.30 12.65 -11.77
N ALA A 288 -6.99 12.22 -10.70
CA ALA A 288 -8.29 11.60 -10.84
C ALA A 288 -9.25 12.58 -11.52
N ASP A 289 -9.81 12.14 -12.64
CA ASP A 289 -10.86 12.82 -13.34
C ASP A 289 -11.95 11.81 -13.77
N PRO A 290 -13.15 12.27 -14.15
CA PRO A 290 -14.25 11.38 -14.54
C PRO A 290 -13.90 10.44 -15.71
N GLU A 291 -13.06 10.87 -16.66
CA GLU A 291 -12.70 10.07 -17.85
C GLU A 291 -11.75 8.93 -17.46
N LEU A 292 -10.70 9.24 -16.68
CA LEU A 292 -9.76 8.26 -16.17
C LEU A 292 -10.46 7.23 -15.27
N LEU A 293 -11.35 7.68 -14.39
CA LEU A 293 -12.15 6.79 -13.54
C LEU A 293 -13.10 5.91 -14.38
N ALA A 294 -13.72 6.46 -15.42
CA ALA A 294 -14.57 5.69 -16.33
C ALA A 294 -13.76 4.66 -17.14
N ALA A 295 -12.53 4.99 -17.56
CA ALA A 295 -11.62 4.06 -18.22
C ALA A 295 -11.22 2.92 -17.27
N LEU A 296 -10.88 3.21 -16.02
CA LEU A 296 -10.57 2.20 -15.00
C LEU A 296 -11.78 1.29 -14.75
N ARG A 297 -12.98 1.86 -14.57
CA ARG A 297 -14.22 1.09 -14.39
C ARG A 297 -14.49 0.14 -15.56
N ARG A 298 -14.30 0.60 -16.81
CA ARG A 298 -14.44 -0.25 -17.99
C ARG A 298 -13.41 -1.40 -18.00
N SER A 299 -12.13 -1.09 -17.82
CA SER A 299 -11.06 -2.11 -17.86
C SER A 299 -11.24 -3.20 -16.80
N LEU A 300 -11.78 -2.85 -15.62
CA LEU A 300 -12.07 -3.82 -14.56
C LEU A 300 -13.36 -4.60 -14.87
N SER A 301 -14.37 -3.94 -15.44
CA SER A 301 -15.62 -4.61 -15.87
C SER A 301 -15.36 -5.66 -16.93
N ASP A 302 -14.46 -5.40 -17.90
CA ASP A 302 -14.08 -6.34 -18.96
C ASP A 302 -13.49 -7.65 -18.42
N VAL A 303 -12.93 -7.63 -17.20
CA VAL A 303 -12.40 -8.81 -16.51
C VAL A 303 -13.30 -9.30 -15.36
N GLY A 304 -14.53 -8.80 -15.28
CA GLY A 304 -15.57 -9.27 -14.34
C GLY A 304 -15.46 -8.72 -12.92
N PHE A 305 -14.92 -7.49 -12.75
CA PHE A 305 -14.84 -6.79 -11.49
C PHE A 305 -15.49 -5.41 -11.55
N GLN A 306 -15.85 -4.88 -10.39
CA GLN A 306 -16.52 -3.59 -10.27
C GLN A 306 -15.84 -2.74 -9.21
N VAL A 307 -15.57 -1.48 -9.55
CA VAL A 307 -15.13 -0.49 -8.56
C VAL A 307 -16.27 -0.23 -7.59
N THR A 308 -16.02 -0.45 -6.30
CA THR A 308 -16.98 -0.14 -5.22
C THR A 308 -16.71 1.25 -4.66
N THR A 309 -17.79 1.92 -4.23
CA THR A 309 -17.72 3.19 -3.51
C THR A 309 -17.48 3.00 -2.01
N ASP A 310 -17.52 1.75 -1.51
CA ASP A 310 -17.19 1.45 -0.12
C ASP A 310 -15.73 1.77 0.18
N PRO A 311 -15.44 2.34 1.35
CA PRO A 311 -14.06 2.71 1.71
C PRO A 311 -13.15 1.52 2.03
N ALA A 312 -13.56 0.30 1.75
CA ALA A 312 -13.04 -0.99 2.19
C ALA A 312 -13.34 -1.25 3.69
N PRO A 313 -13.46 -2.52 4.12
CA PRO A 313 -13.75 -2.83 5.51
C PRO A 313 -12.70 -2.21 6.44
N TRP A 314 -13.14 -1.41 7.41
CA TRP A 314 -12.32 -1.01 8.54
C TRP A 314 -13.11 -1.26 9.83
N ASN A 315 -12.38 -1.58 10.88
CA ASN A 315 -12.98 -1.72 12.20
C ASN A 315 -13.17 -0.30 12.75
N GLY A 316 -14.29 0.33 12.44
CA GLY A 316 -14.73 1.57 13.06
C GLY A 316 -15.42 1.31 14.36
#